data_5f64e942fc6548a8d999b63c2bde1b79
#
_entry.id   5f64e942fc6548a8d999b63c2bde1b79
#
_cell.length_a   1.000
_cell.length_b   1.000
_cell.length_c   1.000
_cell.angle_alpha   90.00
_cell.angle_beta   90.00
_cell.angle_gamma   90.00
#
_symmetry.space_group_name_H-M   'P 1'
#
loop_
_entity.id
_entity.type
_entity.pdbx_description
1 polymer ?
#
loop_
_entity_poly.entity_id
_entity_poly.type
_entity_poly.pdbx_seq_one_letter_code
_entity_poly.pdbx_strand_id
1 'polypeptide(L)'
;MTSRFYQYCKSNIKQKKIQEVSIETAFSFLTEGKHIISFVGAGGKSSLIDVMAKWGSNQGKKVLVTTTTHIFRPSSEILAMNEKQLQEIWAAGHWAVIGATEEKDPQKLKMPELDCMRQAMELSDLVLIEADGSKRLPCKVPAD
;
A
#
# COMPACT_ATOMS: atom_id res chain seq x y z
N MET A 1 -16.40 7.45 14.40
CA MET A 1 -17.04 6.13 14.60
C MET A 1 -15.97 5.11 14.96
N THR A 2 -15.75 4.89 16.23
CA THR A 2 -14.84 3.83 16.71
C THR A 2 -15.55 2.48 16.56
N SER A 3 -14.99 1.56 15.80
CA SER A 3 -15.61 0.27 15.51
C SER A 3 -15.83 -0.52 16.83
N ARG A 4 -16.91 -1.28 16.92
CA ARG A 4 -17.22 -2.22 18.03
C ARG A 4 -16.05 -3.16 18.36
N PHE A 5 -15.20 -3.45 17.40
CA PHE A 5 -14.00 -4.26 17.56
C PHE A 5 -12.93 -3.57 18.43
N TYR A 6 -12.77 -2.25 18.27
CA TYR A 6 -11.86 -1.46 19.08
C TYR A 6 -12.30 -1.40 20.55
N GLN A 7 -13.61 -1.32 20.80
CA GLN A 7 -14.16 -1.37 22.16
C GLN A 7 -14.04 -2.77 22.80
N TYR A 8 -14.20 -3.85 22.03
CA TYR A 8 -14.03 -5.22 22.52
C TYR A 8 -12.59 -5.50 22.95
N CYS A 9 -11.61 -5.03 22.18
CA CYS A 9 -10.19 -5.14 22.53
C CYS A 9 -9.84 -4.31 23.78
N LYS A 10 -10.46 -3.15 23.97
CA LYS A 10 -10.25 -2.30 25.16
C LYS A 10 -10.73 -2.91 26.47
N SER A 11 -11.80 -3.69 26.43
CA SER A 11 -12.41 -4.27 27.65
C SER A 11 -11.71 -5.52 28.19
N ASN A 12 -10.90 -6.20 27.36
CA ASN A 12 -10.25 -7.46 27.72
C ASN A 12 -8.73 -7.39 27.91
N ILE A 13 -8.11 -6.27 27.60
CA ILE A 13 -6.67 -6.07 27.82
C ILE A 13 -6.54 -5.25 29.10
N LYS A 14 -6.18 -5.90 30.24
CA LYS A 14 -5.55 -5.22 31.37
C LYS A 14 -4.47 -4.32 30.77
N GLN A 15 -4.57 -3.01 31.01
CA GLN A 15 -3.73 -1.93 30.46
C GLN A 15 -2.26 -2.31 30.31
N LYS A 16 -1.91 -3.08 29.28
CA LYS A 16 -0.57 -3.02 28.72
C LYS A 16 -0.56 -1.71 27.92
N LYS A 17 0.23 -0.76 28.38
CA LYS A 17 0.54 0.47 27.67
C LYS A 17 0.84 0.07 26.22
N ILE A 18 -0.06 0.40 25.29
CA ILE A 18 0.19 0.18 23.85
C ILE A 18 1.36 1.10 23.55
N GLN A 19 2.53 0.52 23.37
CA GLN A 19 3.70 1.25 22.96
C GLN A 19 3.49 1.54 21.47
N GLU A 20 3.30 2.81 21.13
CA GLU A 20 3.30 3.22 19.72
C GLU A 20 4.68 2.88 19.15
N VAL A 21 4.70 1.96 18.19
CA VAL A 21 5.91 1.58 17.48
C VAL A 21 5.92 2.36 16.16
N SER A 22 6.94 3.16 15.93
CA SER A 22 7.09 3.88 14.66
C SER A 22 7.46 2.92 13.52
N ILE A 23 7.22 3.33 12.27
CA ILE A 23 7.62 2.55 11.09
C ILE A 23 9.14 2.32 11.09
N GLU A 24 9.94 3.32 11.48
CA GLU A 24 11.39 3.22 11.56
C GLU A 24 11.84 2.17 12.57
N THR A 25 11.13 2.05 13.68
CA THR A 25 11.45 1.05 14.71
C THR A 25 11.00 -0.35 14.29
N ALA A 26 9.81 -0.46 13.69
CA ALA A 26 9.25 -1.74 13.26
C ALA A 26 9.93 -2.30 12.00
N PHE A 27 10.38 -1.42 11.11
CA PHE A 27 10.93 -1.75 9.80
C PHE A 27 12.21 -0.94 9.53
N SER A 28 13.18 -1.03 10.44
CA SER A 28 14.43 -0.23 10.39
C SER A 28 15.21 -0.40 9.08
N PHE A 29 15.07 -1.54 8.41
CA PHE A 29 15.68 -1.80 7.11
C PHE A 29 15.18 -0.88 5.99
N LEU A 30 14.01 -0.24 6.16
CA LEU A 30 13.44 0.68 5.16
C LEU A 30 14.08 2.06 5.15
N THR A 31 14.89 2.39 6.14
CA THR A 31 15.53 3.71 6.24
C THR A 31 16.56 3.93 5.13
N GLU A 32 17.23 2.86 4.68
CA GLU A 32 18.27 2.92 3.67
C GLU A 32 17.96 2.00 2.49
N GLY A 33 18.46 2.37 1.31
CA GLY A 33 18.38 1.56 0.10
C GLY A 33 17.00 1.54 -0.58
N LYS A 34 16.91 0.67 -1.59
CA LYS A 34 15.67 0.40 -2.35
C LYS A 34 15.02 -0.87 -1.82
N HIS A 35 13.69 -0.83 -1.67
CA HIS A 35 12.95 -1.98 -1.15
C HIS A 35 11.68 -2.23 -1.95
N ILE A 36 11.34 -3.51 -2.09
CA ILE A 36 10.08 -4.01 -2.65
C ILE A 36 9.42 -4.85 -1.55
N ILE A 37 8.20 -4.49 -1.17
CA ILE A 37 7.44 -5.18 -0.13
C ILE A 37 6.13 -5.65 -0.72
N SER A 38 5.87 -6.95 -0.62
CA SER A 38 4.60 -7.55 -1.01
C SER A 38 3.75 -7.85 0.22
N PHE A 39 2.50 -7.37 0.19
CA PHE A 39 1.53 -7.57 1.26
C PHE A 39 0.58 -8.71 0.89
N VAL A 40 0.58 -9.76 1.67
CA VAL A 40 -0.24 -10.95 1.50
C VAL A 40 -1.11 -11.20 2.73
N GLY A 41 -2.15 -12.02 2.62
CA GLY A 41 -2.99 -12.44 3.73
C GLY A 41 -4.32 -11.68 3.83
N ALA A 42 -5.03 -11.90 4.96
CA ALA A 42 -6.36 -11.34 5.23
C ALA A 42 -6.26 -9.97 5.87
N GLY A 43 -7.20 -9.07 5.63
CA GLY A 43 -7.46 -7.80 6.31
C GLY A 43 -6.27 -6.89 6.65
N GLY A 44 -6.48 -5.59 6.64
CA GLY A 44 -5.49 -4.59 7.11
C GLY A 44 -4.37 -4.23 6.13
N LYS A 45 -4.21 -4.93 4.99
CA LYS A 45 -3.14 -4.67 4.03
C LYS A 45 -3.16 -3.24 3.49
N SER A 46 -4.29 -2.80 2.95
CA SER A 46 -4.42 -1.45 2.37
C SER A 46 -4.11 -0.37 3.41
N SER A 47 -4.58 -0.53 4.65
CA SER A 47 -4.29 0.42 5.73
C SER A 47 -2.79 0.48 6.08
N LEU A 48 -2.10 -0.67 6.07
CA LEU A 48 -0.66 -0.71 6.31
C LEU A 48 0.12 -0.12 5.13
N ILE A 49 -0.30 -0.41 3.90
CA ILE A 49 0.26 0.19 2.68
C ILE A 49 0.15 1.71 2.75
N ASP A 50 -1.02 2.26 3.09
CA ASP A 50 -1.24 3.70 3.19
C ASP A 50 -0.33 4.35 4.24
N VAL A 51 -0.20 3.73 5.42
CA VAL A 51 0.70 4.22 6.49
C VAL A 51 2.15 4.21 6.03
N MET A 52 2.61 3.13 5.39
CA MET A 52 3.99 3.01 4.91
C MET A 52 4.26 3.93 3.72
N ALA A 53 3.30 4.11 2.81
CA ALA A 53 3.41 5.02 1.68
C ALA A 53 3.55 6.47 2.15
N LYS A 54 2.70 6.88 3.09
CA LYS A 54 2.77 8.20 3.71
C LYS A 54 4.10 8.44 4.43
N TRP A 55 4.54 7.45 5.20
CA TRP A 55 5.83 7.52 5.89
C TRP A 55 6.98 7.70 4.89
N GLY A 56 7.05 6.84 3.86
CA GLY A 56 8.11 6.90 2.86
C GLY A 56 8.15 8.23 2.09
N SER A 57 6.98 8.77 1.71
CA SER A 57 6.88 10.08 1.07
C SER A 57 7.38 11.21 1.98
N ASN A 58 7.05 11.17 3.27
CA ASN A 58 7.53 12.12 4.26
C ASN A 58 9.06 12.06 4.47
N GLN A 59 9.68 10.90 4.18
CA GLN A 59 11.13 10.72 4.17
C GLN A 59 11.78 11.15 2.83
N GLY A 60 11.01 11.69 1.90
CA GLY A 60 11.50 12.10 0.59
C GLY A 60 11.77 10.94 -0.38
N LYS A 61 11.29 9.72 -0.08
CA LYS A 61 11.43 8.56 -0.95
C LYS A 61 10.42 8.61 -2.10
N LYS A 62 10.84 8.13 -3.26
CA LYS A 62 9.95 7.85 -4.40
C LYS A 62 9.19 6.57 -4.12
N VAL A 63 7.99 6.71 -3.57
CA VAL A 63 7.14 5.58 -3.18
C VAL A 63 6.17 5.23 -4.30
N LEU A 64 6.16 3.95 -4.68
CA LEU A 64 5.24 3.37 -5.64
C LEU A 64 4.32 2.37 -4.95
N VAL A 65 3.02 2.49 -5.17
CA VAL A 65 2.01 1.49 -4.77
C VAL A 65 1.43 0.84 -6.02
N THR A 66 1.34 -0.48 -6.01
CA THR A 66 0.76 -1.25 -7.12
C THR A 66 0.12 -2.55 -6.62
N THR A 67 -0.41 -3.35 -7.53
CA THR A 67 -1.06 -4.62 -7.20
C THR A 67 -0.75 -5.69 -8.23
N THR A 68 -0.74 -6.94 -7.81
CA THR A 68 -0.79 -8.12 -8.68
C THR A 68 -2.19 -8.72 -8.78
N THR A 69 -3.16 -8.14 -8.06
CA THR A 69 -4.57 -8.54 -8.07
C THR A 69 -5.45 -7.34 -8.41
N HIS A 70 -6.18 -6.81 -7.43
CA HIS A 70 -7.04 -5.64 -7.60
C HIS A 70 -6.95 -4.75 -6.37
N ILE A 71 -6.89 -3.44 -6.59
CA ILE A 71 -7.01 -2.42 -5.54
C ILE A 71 -8.09 -1.41 -5.91
N PHE A 72 -8.62 -0.68 -4.92
CA PHE A 72 -9.49 0.44 -5.21
C PHE A 72 -8.72 1.54 -5.94
N ARG A 73 -9.40 2.16 -6.92
CA ARG A 73 -8.84 3.29 -7.64
C ARG A 73 -8.63 4.45 -6.67
N PRO A 74 -7.42 4.98 -6.55
CA PRO A 74 -7.14 6.14 -5.71
C PRO A 74 -7.64 7.44 -6.36
N SER A 75 -7.46 8.56 -5.67
CA SER A 75 -7.67 9.88 -6.27
C SER A 75 -6.74 10.10 -7.47
N SER A 76 -7.17 10.95 -8.39
CA SER A 76 -6.39 11.29 -9.59
C SER A 76 -5.04 11.96 -9.27
N GLU A 77 -4.91 12.56 -8.10
CA GLU A 77 -3.70 13.26 -7.63
C GLU A 77 -2.49 12.33 -7.44
N ILE A 78 -2.76 11.06 -7.12
CA ILE A 78 -1.70 10.06 -6.88
C ILE A 78 -1.69 8.92 -7.89
N LEU A 79 -2.64 8.90 -8.85
CA LEU A 79 -2.71 7.89 -9.90
C LEU A 79 -1.84 8.31 -11.09
N ALA A 80 -0.80 7.55 -11.38
CA ALA A 80 0.07 7.76 -12.54
C ALA A 80 -0.27 6.78 -13.67
N MET A 81 -0.33 7.30 -14.88
CA MET A 81 -0.56 6.53 -16.11
C MET A 81 0.71 6.44 -16.99
N ASN A 82 1.75 7.20 -16.66
CA ASN A 82 3.02 7.23 -17.37
C ASN A 82 4.16 7.74 -16.48
N GLU A 83 5.39 7.64 -16.94
CA GLU A 83 6.58 8.05 -16.20
C GLU A 83 6.58 9.54 -15.83
N LYS A 84 6.12 10.41 -16.72
CA LYS A 84 6.06 11.85 -16.45
C LYS A 84 5.18 12.14 -15.24
N GLN A 85 3.99 11.52 -15.17
CA GLN A 85 3.08 11.66 -14.03
C GLN A 85 3.68 11.08 -12.74
N LEU A 86 4.41 9.96 -12.80
CA LEU A 86 5.15 9.43 -11.67
C LEU A 86 6.11 10.48 -11.08
N GLN A 87 6.92 11.10 -11.93
CA GLN A 87 7.89 12.11 -11.51
C GLN A 87 7.19 13.36 -10.92
N GLU A 88 6.10 13.81 -11.53
CA GLU A 88 5.31 14.95 -11.06
C GLU A 88 4.70 14.68 -9.67
N ILE A 89 4.13 13.49 -9.44
CA ILE A 89 3.54 13.08 -8.17
C ILE A 89 4.60 13.03 -7.07
N TRP A 90 5.76 12.43 -7.34
CA TRP A 90 6.86 12.38 -6.39
C TRP A 90 7.45 13.75 -6.10
N ALA A 91 7.59 14.61 -7.12
CA ALA A 91 8.05 16.00 -6.95
C ALA A 91 7.10 16.83 -6.08
N ALA A 92 5.80 16.51 -6.09
CA ALA A 92 4.80 17.11 -5.21
C ALA A 92 4.81 16.55 -3.77
N GLY A 93 5.69 15.58 -3.47
CA GLY A 93 5.83 14.99 -2.14
C GLY A 93 4.78 13.92 -1.83
N HIS A 94 4.12 13.36 -2.86
CA HIS A 94 3.13 12.28 -2.72
C HIS A 94 3.73 10.92 -3.10
N TRP A 95 3.09 9.84 -2.66
CA TRP A 95 3.32 8.51 -3.23
C TRP A 95 2.51 8.36 -4.52
N ALA A 96 3.01 7.56 -5.44
CA ALA A 96 2.33 7.30 -6.70
C ALA A 96 1.70 5.91 -6.70
N VAL A 97 0.56 5.78 -7.36
CA VAL A 97 -0.13 4.50 -7.58
C VAL A 97 -0.16 4.22 -9.08
N ILE A 98 0.16 3.00 -9.49
CA ILE A 98 -0.02 2.52 -10.85
C ILE A 98 -0.91 1.28 -10.89
N GLY A 99 -1.66 1.16 -11.98
CA GLY A 99 -2.51 0.00 -12.26
C GLY A 99 -3.27 0.20 -13.56
N ALA A 100 -3.70 -0.89 -14.18
CA ALA A 100 -4.61 -0.84 -15.32
C ALA A 100 -6.05 -0.75 -14.83
N THR A 101 -6.91 -0.03 -15.56
CA THR A 101 -8.34 0.04 -15.23
C THR A 101 -8.97 -1.33 -15.38
N GLU A 102 -9.76 -1.75 -14.39
CA GLU A 102 -10.58 -2.96 -14.50
C GLU A 102 -11.82 -2.66 -15.36
N GLU A 103 -12.01 -3.42 -16.43
CA GLU A 103 -13.10 -3.17 -17.38
C GLU A 103 -14.48 -3.40 -16.77
N LYS A 104 -14.60 -4.38 -15.87
CA LYS A 104 -15.86 -4.73 -15.21
C LYS A 104 -16.20 -3.84 -14.02
N ASP A 105 -15.23 -3.15 -13.47
CA ASP A 105 -15.39 -2.28 -12.31
C ASP A 105 -14.38 -1.11 -12.38
N PRO A 106 -14.77 0.02 -13.01
CA PRO A 106 -13.90 1.18 -13.17
C PRO A 106 -13.40 1.80 -11.85
N GLN A 107 -14.01 1.44 -10.72
CA GLN A 107 -13.57 1.86 -9.39
C GLN A 107 -12.37 1.05 -8.88
N LYS A 108 -11.93 0.05 -9.66
CA LYS A 108 -10.78 -0.78 -9.33
C LYS A 108 -9.68 -0.65 -10.37
N LEU A 109 -8.48 -0.88 -9.88
CA LEU A 109 -7.31 -1.10 -10.71
C LEU A 109 -6.89 -2.56 -10.57
N LYS A 110 -6.49 -3.14 -11.69
CA LYS A 110 -5.81 -4.45 -11.75
C LYS A 110 -4.32 -4.26 -12.01
N MET A 111 -3.58 -5.34 -11.98
CA MET A 111 -2.15 -5.36 -12.28
C MET A 111 -1.87 -4.60 -13.58
N PRO A 112 -0.92 -3.67 -13.61
CA PRO A 112 -0.49 -3.00 -14.84
C PRO A 112 0.27 -3.98 -15.75
N GLU A 113 0.54 -3.57 -16.99
CA GLU A 113 1.41 -4.32 -17.86
C GLU A 113 2.81 -4.49 -17.24
N LEU A 114 3.42 -5.66 -17.44
CA LEU A 114 4.68 -6.03 -16.79
C LEU A 114 5.83 -5.05 -17.08
N ASP A 115 5.94 -4.56 -18.31
CA ASP A 115 7.00 -3.62 -18.67
C ASP A 115 6.78 -2.26 -18.01
N CYS A 116 5.54 -1.77 -17.95
CA CYS A 116 5.18 -0.55 -17.24
C CYS A 116 5.50 -0.69 -15.75
N MET A 117 5.10 -1.82 -15.14
CA MET A 117 5.36 -2.12 -13.73
C MET A 117 6.87 -2.15 -13.45
N ARG A 118 7.66 -2.83 -14.28
CA ARG A 118 9.12 -2.94 -14.14
C ARG A 118 9.79 -1.57 -14.19
N GLN A 119 9.48 -0.77 -15.21
CA GLN A 119 10.04 0.58 -15.36
C GLN A 119 9.71 1.47 -14.15
N ALA A 120 8.46 1.46 -13.70
CA ALA A 120 8.07 2.24 -12.52
C ALA A 120 8.80 1.78 -11.25
N MET A 121 8.99 0.47 -11.08
CA MET A 121 9.74 -0.09 -9.94
C MET A 121 11.22 0.30 -9.97
N GLU A 122 11.84 0.33 -11.14
CA GLU A 122 13.26 0.75 -11.30
C GLU A 122 13.48 2.20 -10.90
N LEU A 123 12.50 3.07 -11.12
CA LEU A 123 12.54 4.49 -10.77
C LEU A 123 12.24 4.77 -9.31
N SER A 124 11.73 3.79 -8.57
CA SER A 124 11.23 3.96 -7.19
C SER A 124 12.29 3.60 -6.15
N ASP A 125 12.20 4.21 -4.97
CA ASP A 125 13.00 3.85 -3.78
C ASP A 125 12.29 2.81 -2.90
N LEU A 126 10.96 2.90 -2.83
CA LEU A 126 10.11 1.99 -2.07
C LEU A 126 8.90 1.57 -2.90
N VAL A 127 8.77 0.27 -3.12
CA VAL A 127 7.64 -0.33 -3.83
C VAL A 127 6.79 -1.15 -2.87
N LEU A 128 5.50 -0.83 -2.80
CA LEU A 128 4.51 -1.50 -1.97
C LEU A 128 3.50 -2.21 -2.87
N ILE A 129 3.43 -3.53 -2.80
CA ILE A 129 2.60 -4.35 -3.68
C ILE A 129 1.49 -5.03 -2.89
N GLU A 130 0.23 -4.75 -3.19
CA GLU A 130 -0.88 -5.57 -2.70
C GLU A 130 -0.96 -6.84 -3.57
N ALA A 131 -0.40 -7.94 -3.06
CA ALA A 131 -0.18 -9.15 -3.84
C ALA A 131 -1.29 -10.21 -3.68
N ASP A 132 -2.21 -10.02 -2.72
CA ASP A 132 -3.28 -10.98 -2.44
C ASP A 132 -4.53 -10.31 -1.90
N GLY A 133 -5.65 -10.47 -2.59
CA GLY A 133 -6.96 -9.95 -2.20
C GLY A 133 -7.76 -10.96 -1.38
N SER A 134 -8.17 -10.60 -0.16
CA SER A 134 -9.05 -11.43 0.69
C SER A 134 -10.53 -11.06 0.59
N LYS A 135 -10.93 -10.19 -0.36
CA LYS A 135 -12.29 -9.63 -0.48
C LYS A 135 -12.81 -9.03 0.84
N ARG A 136 -11.90 -8.47 1.65
CA ARG A 136 -12.16 -7.93 3.01
C ARG A 136 -12.66 -8.97 4.03
N LEU A 137 -12.47 -10.25 3.77
CA LEU A 137 -12.76 -11.30 4.73
C LEU A 137 -11.66 -11.37 5.79
N PRO A 138 -12.00 -11.69 7.04
CA PRO A 138 -11.03 -11.80 8.13
C PRO A 138 -10.08 -12.99 7.98
N CYS A 139 -10.45 -13.95 7.12
CA CYS A 139 -9.65 -15.12 6.81
C CYS A 139 -9.79 -15.45 5.33
N LYS A 140 -8.71 -15.92 4.71
CA LYS A 140 -8.71 -16.43 3.34
C LYS A 140 -8.42 -17.93 3.35
N VAL A 141 -9.31 -18.68 2.75
CA VAL A 141 -9.08 -20.09 2.43
C VAL A 141 -8.61 -20.16 0.98
N PRO A 142 -7.46 -20.79 0.68
CA PRO A 142 -7.03 -21.02 -0.69
C PRO A 142 -8.13 -21.77 -1.46
N ALA A 143 -8.34 -21.43 -2.72
CA ALA A 143 -9.15 -22.24 -3.62
C ALA A 143 -8.32 -23.46 -4.03
N ASP A 144 -8.98 -24.63 -4.04
CA ASP A 144 -8.41 -25.88 -4.57
C ASP A 144 -8.17 -25.80 -6.07
#